data_fc6283d3acacad21c8a925736a89ca67
#
_entry.id   fc6283d3acacad21c8a925736a89ca67
#
_cell.length_a   1.000
_cell.length_b   1.000
_cell.length_c   1.000
_cell.angle_alpha   90.00
_cell.angle_beta   90.00
_cell.angle_gamma   90.00
#
_symmetry.space_group_name_H-M   'P 1'
#
loop_
_entity.id
_entity.type
_entity.pdbx_description
1 polymer ?
#
loop_
_entity_poly.entity_id
_entity_poly.type
_entity_poly.pdbx_seq_one_letter_code
_entity_poly.pdbx_strand_id
1 'polypeptide(L)'
;MGKPSEAKDGKKPDLNDHDLVDVIESVINNSSEQNDNSKSINQELDSEQLLATSAKMVVETCMDIRRGENVLIVCDPTTGAIGQALHEAVTERSERVLLIVMPKGRHHGEEPPTPVASLMRQQQVILAPTRYSLTHTRA
;
A
#
# COMPACT_ATOMS: atom_id res chain seq x y z
N MET A 1 -59.88 -44.39 -34.09
CA MET A 1 -59.87 -43.04 -34.66
C MET A 1 -59.09 -42.15 -33.70
N GLY A 2 -57.81 -41.92 -33.93
CA GLY A 2 -56.95 -41.01 -33.18
C GLY A 2 -56.12 -40.25 -34.21
N LYS A 3 -56.27 -38.94 -34.26
CA LYS A 3 -55.45 -38.06 -35.11
C LYS A 3 -54.06 -37.92 -34.48
N PRO A 4 -52.98 -37.91 -35.29
CA PRO A 4 -51.65 -37.61 -34.79
C PRO A 4 -51.51 -36.11 -34.52
N SER A 5 -50.90 -35.75 -33.36
CA SER A 5 -50.58 -34.38 -32.99
C SER A 5 -49.34 -33.93 -33.78
N GLU A 6 -49.46 -32.79 -34.43
CA GLU A 6 -48.40 -32.10 -35.15
C GLU A 6 -47.26 -31.74 -34.19
N ALA A 7 -46.05 -32.16 -34.57
CA ALA A 7 -44.83 -31.66 -33.97
C ALA A 7 -44.64 -30.18 -34.35
N LYS A 8 -44.60 -29.29 -33.35
CA LYS A 8 -44.21 -27.90 -33.54
C LYS A 8 -42.69 -27.85 -33.80
N ASP A 9 -42.35 -27.48 -35.02
CA ASP A 9 -40.96 -27.11 -35.38
C ASP A 9 -40.46 -26.01 -34.45
N GLY A 10 -39.48 -26.34 -33.65
CA GLY A 10 -38.71 -25.37 -32.88
C GLY A 10 -37.85 -24.55 -33.84
N LYS A 11 -38.36 -23.39 -34.24
CA LYS A 11 -37.59 -22.40 -34.99
C LYS A 11 -36.44 -21.93 -34.11
N LYS A 12 -35.21 -22.34 -34.46
CA LYS A 12 -34.00 -21.76 -33.87
C LYS A 12 -33.99 -20.28 -34.19
N PRO A 13 -33.68 -19.38 -33.19
CA PRO A 13 -33.52 -17.98 -33.48
C PRO A 13 -32.30 -17.81 -34.40
N ASP A 14 -32.53 -17.22 -35.58
CA ASP A 14 -31.47 -16.78 -36.48
C ASP A 14 -30.70 -15.63 -35.70
N LEU A 15 -29.58 -15.99 -35.13
CA LEU A 15 -28.60 -15.02 -34.64
C LEU A 15 -27.95 -14.39 -35.87
N ASN A 16 -28.22 -13.13 -36.13
CA ASN A 16 -27.53 -12.35 -37.16
C ASN A 16 -26.04 -12.29 -36.79
N ASP A 17 -25.18 -12.39 -37.80
CA ASP A 17 -23.72 -12.25 -37.63
C ASP A 17 -23.32 -10.97 -36.91
N HIS A 18 -24.15 -9.92 -36.91
CA HIS A 18 -23.96 -8.67 -36.19
C HIS A 18 -24.08 -8.86 -34.68
N ASP A 19 -24.98 -9.69 -34.18
CA ASP A 19 -25.18 -9.91 -32.74
C ASP A 19 -24.00 -10.71 -32.15
N LEU A 20 -23.35 -11.55 -32.91
CA LEU A 20 -22.16 -12.31 -32.49
C LEU A 20 -20.92 -11.41 -32.35
N VAL A 21 -20.77 -10.40 -33.21
CA VAL A 21 -19.65 -9.44 -33.17
C VAL A 21 -19.76 -8.58 -31.92
N ASP A 22 -20.95 -8.05 -31.57
CA ASP A 22 -21.19 -7.24 -30.40
C ASP A 22 -20.94 -8.03 -29.09
N VAL A 23 -21.32 -9.30 -29.05
CA VAL A 23 -21.04 -10.19 -27.89
C VAL A 23 -19.55 -10.46 -27.75
N ILE A 24 -18.84 -10.71 -28.85
CA ILE A 24 -17.38 -10.95 -28.85
C ILE A 24 -16.63 -9.69 -28.43
N GLU A 25 -16.99 -8.51 -28.93
CA GLU A 25 -16.37 -7.24 -28.54
C GLU A 25 -16.59 -6.92 -27.06
N SER A 26 -17.78 -7.16 -26.51
CA SER A 26 -18.05 -6.94 -25.08
C SER A 26 -17.26 -7.93 -24.19
N VAL A 27 -17.03 -9.16 -24.61
CA VAL A 27 -16.20 -10.14 -23.89
C VAL A 27 -14.72 -9.77 -23.95
N ILE A 28 -14.23 -9.30 -25.10
CA ILE A 28 -12.83 -8.87 -25.28
C ILE A 28 -12.55 -7.63 -24.43
N ASN A 29 -13.44 -6.65 -24.41
CA ASN A 29 -13.30 -5.43 -23.59
C ASN A 29 -13.32 -5.75 -22.10
N ASN A 30 -14.19 -6.66 -21.66
CA ASN A 30 -14.25 -7.09 -20.26
C ASN A 30 -12.98 -7.87 -19.83
N SER A 31 -12.36 -8.60 -20.74
CA SER A 31 -11.11 -9.34 -20.48
C SER A 31 -9.90 -8.41 -20.39
N SER A 32 -9.89 -7.29 -21.13
CA SER A 32 -8.81 -6.29 -21.08
C SER A 32 -8.88 -5.47 -19.80
N GLU A 33 -10.05 -5.10 -19.32
CA GLU A 33 -10.21 -4.37 -18.04
C GLU A 33 -9.84 -5.24 -16.83
N GLN A 34 -10.16 -6.52 -16.83
CA GLN A 34 -9.76 -7.45 -15.78
C GLN A 34 -8.24 -7.71 -15.74
N ASN A 35 -7.58 -7.68 -16.88
CA ASN A 35 -6.14 -7.92 -16.98
C ASN A 35 -5.32 -6.73 -16.50
N ASP A 36 -5.77 -5.48 -16.71
CA ASP A 36 -5.14 -4.27 -16.20
C ASP A 36 -5.31 -4.15 -14.67
N ASN A 37 -6.46 -4.48 -14.14
CA ASN A 37 -6.71 -4.45 -12.70
C ASN A 37 -5.88 -5.51 -11.95
N SER A 38 -5.72 -6.70 -12.51
CA SER A 38 -4.89 -7.77 -11.93
C SER A 38 -3.40 -7.40 -11.93
N LYS A 39 -2.91 -6.72 -12.95
CA LYS A 39 -1.53 -6.21 -13.03
C LYS A 39 -1.28 -5.13 -11.99
N SER A 40 -2.19 -4.19 -11.82
CA SER A 40 -2.08 -3.11 -10.83
C SER A 40 -2.06 -3.67 -9.40
N ILE A 41 -2.94 -4.61 -9.07
CA ILE A 41 -2.99 -5.26 -7.75
C ILE A 41 -1.70 -6.04 -7.47
N ASN A 42 -1.17 -6.77 -8.43
CA ASN A 42 0.08 -7.52 -8.25
C ASN A 42 1.29 -6.59 -8.06
N GLN A 43 1.35 -5.46 -8.76
CA GLN A 43 2.41 -4.46 -8.58
C GLN A 43 2.34 -3.75 -7.23
N GLU A 44 1.14 -3.48 -6.72
CA GLU A 44 0.95 -2.91 -5.38
C GLU A 44 1.40 -3.90 -4.30
N LEU A 45 0.98 -5.17 -4.38
CA LEU A 45 1.40 -6.22 -3.45
C LEU A 45 2.93 -6.43 -3.46
N ASP A 46 3.57 -6.42 -4.62
CA ASP A 46 5.02 -6.54 -4.74
C ASP A 46 5.73 -5.33 -4.10
N SER A 47 5.20 -4.12 -4.26
CA SER A 47 5.76 -2.90 -3.68
C SER A 47 5.61 -2.86 -2.16
N GLU A 48 4.50 -3.30 -1.61
CA GLU A 48 4.28 -3.42 -0.16
C GLU A 48 5.21 -4.45 0.48
N GLN A 49 5.39 -5.61 -0.16
CA GLN A 49 6.30 -6.64 0.32
C GLN A 49 7.76 -6.16 0.30
N LEU A 50 8.15 -5.43 -0.74
CA LEU A 50 9.49 -4.85 -0.84
C LEU A 50 9.72 -3.81 0.25
N LEU A 51 8.72 -2.97 0.52
CA LEU A 51 8.78 -1.96 1.57
C LEU A 51 8.89 -2.61 2.96
N ALA A 52 8.09 -3.63 3.24
CA ALA A 52 8.15 -4.36 4.50
C ALA A 52 9.50 -5.05 4.71
N THR A 53 10.05 -5.68 3.67
CA THR A 53 11.37 -6.32 3.72
C THR A 53 12.47 -5.30 3.98
N SER A 54 12.41 -4.14 3.31
CA SER A 54 13.37 -3.06 3.50
C SER A 54 13.28 -2.46 4.91
N ALA A 55 12.07 -2.28 5.44
CA ALA A 55 11.86 -1.81 6.81
C ALA A 55 12.47 -2.77 7.85
N LYS A 56 12.28 -4.08 7.68
CA LYS A 56 12.90 -5.10 8.55
C LYS A 56 14.42 -5.02 8.50
N MET A 57 15.00 -4.89 7.32
CA MET A 57 16.45 -4.75 7.15
C MET A 57 16.99 -3.52 7.88
N VAL A 58 16.31 -2.38 7.78
CA VAL A 58 16.69 -1.15 8.51
C VAL A 58 16.65 -1.38 10.02
N VAL A 59 15.57 -1.94 10.53
CA VAL A 59 15.34 -2.14 11.97
C VAL A 59 16.31 -3.16 12.57
N GLU A 60 16.54 -4.27 11.88
CA GLU A 60 17.32 -5.39 12.39
C GLU A 60 18.82 -5.25 12.14
N THR A 61 19.19 -4.82 10.95
CA THR A 61 20.59 -4.84 10.50
C THR A 61 21.25 -3.46 10.64
N CYS A 62 20.57 -2.40 10.22
CA CYS A 62 21.17 -1.06 10.22
C CYS A 62 21.12 -0.40 11.60
N MET A 63 19.99 -0.56 12.30
CA MET A 63 19.76 0.11 13.60
C MET A 63 19.97 -0.81 14.80
N ASP A 64 19.96 -2.14 14.60
CA ASP A 64 20.06 -3.17 15.66
C ASP A 64 19.15 -2.85 16.86
N ILE A 65 17.89 -2.53 16.58
CA ILE A 65 16.92 -2.15 17.62
C ILE A 65 16.70 -3.31 18.57
N ARG A 66 16.86 -3.05 19.86
CA ARG A 66 16.79 -4.03 20.93
C ARG A 66 15.46 -3.99 21.66
N ARG A 67 15.11 -5.12 22.23
CA ARG A 67 13.93 -5.24 23.07
C ARG A 67 13.98 -4.25 24.25
N GLY A 68 12.91 -3.47 24.39
CA GLY A 68 12.74 -2.50 25.49
C GLY A 68 13.32 -1.11 25.21
N GLU A 69 13.96 -0.87 24.06
CA GLU A 69 14.32 0.49 23.64
C GLU A 69 13.08 1.31 23.28
N ASN A 70 13.08 2.56 23.70
CA ASN A 70 12.03 3.50 23.27
C ASN A 70 12.37 4.01 21.88
N VAL A 71 11.51 3.75 20.93
CA VAL A 71 11.69 4.10 19.52
C VAL A 71 10.63 5.12 19.11
N LEU A 72 11.05 6.20 18.48
CA LEU A 72 10.16 7.17 17.87
C LEU A 72 10.35 7.17 16.35
N ILE A 73 9.26 6.98 15.65
CA ILE A 73 9.20 7.13 14.20
C ILE A 73 8.48 8.43 13.89
N VAL A 74 9.14 9.32 13.18
CA VAL A 74 8.59 10.62 12.76
C VAL A 74 8.51 10.66 11.25
N CYS A 75 7.33 10.74 10.71
CA CYS A 75 7.11 10.89 9.27
C CYS A 75 6.24 12.11 8.95
N ASP A 76 6.10 12.42 7.68
CA ASP A 76 5.16 13.40 7.17
C ASP A 76 4.12 12.73 6.24
N PRO A 77 3.07 13.43 5.81
CA PRO A 77 2.02 12.83 4.98
C PRO A 77 2.51 12.20 3.67
N THR A 78 3.69 12.63 3.16
CA THR A 78 4.26 12.08 1.92
C THR A 78 5.07 10.80 2.13
N THR A 79 5.42 10.49 3.37
CA THR A 79 6.24 9.34 3.78
C THR A 79 5.52 8.41 4.75
N GLY A 80 4.21 8.57 4.91
CA GLY A 80 3.40 7.81 5.85
C GLY A 80 3.49 6.30 5.67
N ALA A 81 3.49 5.81 4.44
CA ALA A 81 3.64 4.37 4.15
C ALA A 81 4.99 3.81 4.66
N ILE A 82 6.07 4.57 4.52
CA ILE A 82 7.39 4.20 5.03
C ILE A 82 7.37 4.18 6.57
N GLY A 83 6.76 5.21 7.18
CA GLY A 83 6.58 5.28 8.63
C GLY A 83 5.80 4.09 9.18
N GLN A 84 4.74 3.68 8.52
CA GLN A 84 3.92 2.53 8.90
C GLN A 84 4.70 1.21 8.80
N ALA A 85 5.41 0.97 7.70
CA ALA A 85 6.21 -0.23 7.52
C ALA A 85 7.35 -0.34 8.56
N LEU A 86 7.99 0.78 8.90
CA LEU A 86 8.99 0.83 9.97
C LEU A 86 8.35 0.55 11.34
N HIS A 87 7.16 1.09 11.60
CA HIS A 87 6.45 0.85 12.86
C HIS A 87 6.12 -0.63 13.03
N GLU A 88 5.63 -1.30 12.01
CA GLU A 88 5.36 -2.76 12.02
C GLU A 88 6.63 -3.56 12.28
N ALA A 89 7.72 -3.24 11.58
CA ALA A 89 9.00 -3.91 11.77
C ALA A 89 9.58 -3.69 13.19
N VAL A 90 9.48 -2.48 13.75
CA VAL A 90 9.93 -2.20 15.12
C VAL A 90 9.08 -2.92 16.14
N THR A 91 7.76 -3.02 15.95
CA THR A 91 6.84 -3.71 16.87
C THR A 91 7.20 -5.19 17.05
N GLU A 92 7.78 -5.83 16.04
CA GLU A 92 8.30 -7.21 16.16
C GLU A 92 9.50 -7.30 17.13
N ARG A 93 10.22 -6.21 17.37
CA ARG A 93 11.44 -6.14 18.20
C ARG A 93 11.23 -5.47 19.55
N SER A 94 10.48 -4.36 19.58
CA SER A 94 10.19 -3.59 20.79
C SER A 94 8.73 -3.16 20.87
N GLU A 95 8.14 -3.33 22.06
CA GLU A 95 6.76 -2.88 22.36
C GLU A 95 6.69 -1.35 22.61
N ARG A 96 7.86 -0.68 22.71
CA ARG A 96 7.96 0.75 23.07
C ARG A 96 8.20 1.61 21.84
N VAL A 97 7.29 1.54 20.88
CA VAL A 97 7.37 2.31 19.65
C VAL A 97 6.23 3.30 19.54
N LEU A 98 6.54 4.51 19.11
CA LEU A 98 5.59 5.54 18.76
C LEU A 98 5.77 5.94 17.30
N LEU A 99 4.67 6.07 16.58
CA LEU A 99 4.63 6.63 15.23
C LEU A 99 3.92 7.97 15.26
N ILE A 100 4.58 9.00 14.76
CA ILE A 100 4.03 10.36 14.66
C ILE A 100 4.06 10.82 13.20
N VAL A 101 2.94 11.35 12.75
CA VAL A 101 2.84 12.07 11.48
C VAL A 101 2.83 13.58 11.80
N MET A 102 3.88 14.28 11.43
CA MET A 102 3.97 15.72 11.61
C MET A 102 3.69 16.46 10.28
N PRO A 103 3.39 17.76 10.30
CA PRO A 103 3.31 18.55 9.09
C PRO A 103 4.60 18.47 8.27
N LYS A 104 4.48 18.38 6.95
CA LYS A 104 5.62 18.39 6.06
C LYS A 104 6.42 19.68 6.22
N GLY A 105 7.72 19.57 6.43
CA GLY A 105 8.64 20.71 6.46
C GLY A 105 8.73 21.44 5.11
N ARG A 106 9.26 22.64 5.11
CA ARG A 106 9.47 23.48 3.92
C ARG A 106 10.87 23.31 3.31
N HIS A 107 11.86 22.97 4.12
CA HIS A 107 13.25 22.78 3.72
C HIS A 107 13.99 21.85 4.68
N HIS A 108 15.17 21.39 4.28
CA HIS A 108 16.04 20.59 5.14
C HIS A 108 16.50 21.41 6.36
N GLY A 109 16.53 20.80 7.54
CA GLY A 109 16.94 21.44 8.80
C GLY A 109 15.89 22.37 9.40
N GLU A 110 14.66 22.36 8.90
CA GLU A 110 13.55 23.05 9.60
C GLU A 110 13.27 22.33 10.92
N GLU A 111 13.16 23.13 12.00
CA GLU A 111 12.85 22.57 13.33
C GLU A 111 11.46 21.91 13.32
N PRO A 112 11.34 20.70 13.84
CA PRO A 112 10.03 20.06 13.98
C PRO A 112 9.18 20.82 15.02
N PRO A 113 7.85 20.64 15.01
CA PRO A 113 6.98 21.21 16.03
C PRO A 113 7.49 20.90 17.44
N THR A 114 7.40 21.87 18.35
CA THR A 114 7.93 21.75 19.73
C THR A 114 7.53 20.45 20.46
N PRO A 115 6.27 19.94 20.34
CA PRO A 115 5.92 18.66 20.96
C PRO A 115 6.72 17.48 20.39
N VAL A 116 6.96 17.47 19.07
CA VAL A 116 7.75 16.43 18.39
C VAL A 116 9.20 16.50 18.85
N ALA A 117 9.81 17.69 18.85
CA ALA A 117 11.16 17.93 19.35
C ALA A 117 11.33 17.48 20.81
N SER A 118 10.32 17.70 21.64
CA SER A 118 10.34 17.27 23.04
C SER A 118 10.31 15.75 23.19
N LEU A 119 9.52 15.08 22.37
CA LEU A 119 9.47 13.60 22.34
C LEU A 119 10.76 13.01 21.81
N MET A 120 11.35 13.59 20.76
CA MET A 120 12.63 13.11 20.19
C MET A 120 13.73 13.03 21.25
N ARG A 121 13.83 14.03 22.14
CA ARG A 121 14.85 14.07 23.21
C ARG A 121 14.69 12.99 24.29
N GLN A 122 13.56 12.30 24.33
CA GLN A 122 13.23 11.29 25.35
C GLN A 122 13.42 9.86 24.83
N GLN A 123 13.84 9.68 23.59
CA GLN A 123 13.94 8.37 22.97
C GLN A 123 15.39 7.91 22.84
N GLN A 124 15.60 6.59 22.85
CA GLN A 124 16.89 5.99 22.56
C GLN A 124 17.17 5.90 21.05
N VAL A 125 16.12 5.64 20.27
CA VAL A 125 16.19 5.49 18.82
C VAL A 125 15.17 6.38 18.15
N ILE A 126 15.60 7.08 17.10
CA ILE A 126 14.73 7.93 16.29
C ILE A 126 14.89 7.52 14.83
N LEU A 127 13.79 7.18 14.19
CA LEU A 127 13.69 6.96 12.74
C LEU A 127 12.86 8.11 12.16
N ALA A 128 13.46 8.92 11.29
CA ALA A 128 12.80 10.09 10.74
C ALA A 128 12.70 10.03 9.20
N PRO A 129 11.83 9.16 8.64
CA PRO A 129 11.60 9.09 7.21
C PRO A 129 10.75 10.28 6.75
N THR A 130 11.27 11.48 6.85
CA THR A 130 10.61 12.72 6.44
C THR A 130 11.10 13.17 5.07
N ARG A 131 10.27 13.89 4.31
CA ARG A 131 10.63 14.44 3.00
C ARG A 131 11.85 15.36 3.09
N TYR A 132 11.91 16.16 4.13
CA TYR A 132 13.03 17.05 4.42
C TYR A 132 13.75 16.60 5.68
N SER A 133 15.07 16.47 5.59
CA SER A 133 15.90 15.95 6.67
C SER A 133 15.83 16.81 7.94
N LEU A 134 15.75 16.13 9.08
CA LEU A 134 15.84 16.74 10.40
C LEU A 134 17.28 16.73 10.98
N THR A 135 18.27 16.28 10.23
CA THR A 135 19.63 16.01 10.73
C THR A 135 20.34 17.24 11.33
N HIS A 136 19.96 18.44 10.94
CA HIS A 136 20.59 19.69 11.39
C HIS A 136 19.68 20.51 12.31
N THR A 137 18.67 19.88 12.91
CA THR A 137 17.79 20.51 13.90
C THR A 137 18.41 20.46 15.30
N ARG A 138 17.86 21.24 16.23
CA ARG A 138 18.23 21.20 17.66
C ARG A 138 17.37 20.23 18.47
N ALA A 139 16.41 19.60 17.80
CA ALA A 139 15.47 18.67 18.40
C ALA A 139 16.15 17.43 18.99
#